data_8f5304691b65c6046a4f195ec83e2d63
#
_entry.id   8f5304691b65c6046a4f195ec83e2d63
#
_cell.length_a   1.000
_cell.length_b   1.000
_cell.length_c   1.000
_cell.angle_alpha   90.00
_cell.angle_beta   90.00
_cell.angle_gamma   90.00
#
_symmetry.space_group_name_H-M   'P 1'
#
loop_
_entity.id
_entity.type
_entity.pdbx_description
1 polymer ?
#
loop_
_entity_poly.entity_id
_entity_poly.type
_entity_poly.pdbx_seq_one_letter_code
_entity_poly.pdbx_strand_id
1 'polypeptide(L)'
;MLKSVEGNFDNPEVNELLTKHFVELRAASPEGSAHVLDIPGLKVPSIKFWSLWDQEKLIGCGALKFLSKDHGEFKSIRIHDNYRKQGHGKNVIDHLINEAKKLKIKRLSIETGAGDFFLPARKLFEKTGFTVCEPFAHYKKDINSVYLTMLIDDI
;
A
#
# COMPACT_ATOMS: atom_id res chain seq x y z
N MET A 1 6.80 18.85 5.12
CA MET A 1 7.02 17.52 5.73
C MET A 1 5.69 16.86 6.01
N LEU A 2 5.55 15.62 5.65
CA LEU A 2 4.33 14.88 5.89
C LEU A 2 4.26 14.39 7.33
N LYS A 3 3.07 14.48 7.90
CA LYS A 3 2.76 13.98 9.24
C LYS A 3 1.88 12.75 9.10
N SER A 4 2.16 11.69 9.82
CA SER A 4 1.35 10.47 9.79
C SER A 4 0.47 10.36 11.02
N VAL A 5 -0.72 9.78 10.82
CA VAL A 5 -1.65 9.44 11.90
C VAL A 5 -2.01 7.97 11.74
N GLU A 6 -1.74 7.18 12.77
CA GLU A 6 -2.06 5.76 12.75
C GLU A 6 -3.55 5.54 13.05
N GLY A 7 -4.17 4.65 12.29
CA GLY A 7 -5.60 4.31 12.44
C GLY A 7 -6.51 5.32 11.75
N ASN A 8 -6.98 6.31 12.46
CA ASN A 8 -7.74 7.48 11.93
C ASN A 8 -8.90 7.16 10.97
N PHE A 9 -9.52 5.99 11.09
CA PHE A 9 -10.60 5.55 10.19
C PHE A 9 -11.89 6.36 10.36
N ASP A 10 -12.07 7.01 11.51
CA ASP A 10 -13.27 7.82 11.78
C ASP A 10 -13.20 9.21 11.13
N ASN A 11 -12.04 9.61 10.63
CA ASN A 11 -11.91 10.88 9.91
C ASN A 11 -12.67 10.78 8.58
N PRO A 12 -13.60 11.71 8.29
CA PRO A 12 -14.41 11.62 7.06
C PRO A 12 -13.59 11.64 5.77
N GLU A 13 -12.49 12.40 5.72
CA GLU A 13 -11.64 12.47 4.52
C GLU A 13 -10.88 11.16 4.31
N VAL A 14 -10.40 10.54 5.38
CA VAL A 14 -9.72 9.23 5.32
C VAL A 14 -10.72 8.16 4.87
N ASN A 15 -11.91 8.17 5.44
CA ASN A 15 -12.97 7.23 5.07
C ASN A 15 -13.33 7.35 3.58
N GLU A 16 -13.50 8.58 3.09
CA GLU A 16 -13.82 8.84 1.68
C GLU A 16 -12.69 8.35 0.76
N LEU A 17 -11.43 8.64 1.12
CA LEU A 17 -10.28 8.22 0.33
C LEU A 17 -10.20 6.69 0.22
N LEU A 18 -10.38 5.98 1.32
CA LEU A 18 -10.36 4.51 1.34
C LEU A 18 -11.54 3.90 0.59
N THR A 19 -12.72 4.46 0.72
CA THR A 19 -13.91 3.98 0.00
C THR A 19 -13.73 4.14 -1.50
N LYS A 20 -13.23 5.27 -1.94
CA LYS A 20 -12.95 5.53 -3.36
C LYS A 20 -11.88 4.58 -3.88
N HIS A 21 -10.83 4.37 -3.11
CA HIS A 21 -9.76 3.42 -3.46
C HIS A 21 -10.31 2.01 -3.68
N PHE A 22 -11.12 1.53 -2.74
CA PHE A 22 -11.72 0.21 -2.82
C PHE A 22 -12.58 0.04 -4.07
N VAL A 23 -13.45 1.00 -4.35
CA VAL A 23 -14.35 0.96 -5.50
C VAL A 23 -13.56 0.99 -6.81
N GLU A 24 -12.59 1.91 -6.94
CA GLU A 24 -11.81 2.04 -8.16
C GLU A 24 -10.93 0.82 -8.46
N LEU A 25 -10.29 0.24 -7.45
CA LEU A 25 -9.44 -0.93 -7.65
C LEU A 25 -10.26 -2.16 -8.03
N ARG A 26 -11.43 -2.33 -7.43
CA ARG A 26 -12.30 -3.43 -7.82
C ARG A 26 -12.79 -3.27 -9.26
N ALA A 27 -13.13 -2.04 -9.67
CA ALA A 27 -13.56 -1.77 -11.04
C ALA A 27 -12.43 -1.95 -12.06
N ALA A 28 -11.18 -1.68 -11.66
CA ALA A 28 -10.02 -1.80 -12.54
C ALA A 28 -9.45 -3.22 -12.63
N SER A 29 -9.91 -4.14 -11.76
CA SER A 29 -9.40 -5.51 -11.70
C SER A 29 -10.43 -6.49 -12.25
N PRO A 30 -10.02 -7.55 -12.99
CA PRO A 30 -10.95 -8.60 -13.38
C PRO A 30 -11.58 -9.26 -12.16
N GLU A 31 -12.80 -9.78 -12.33
CA GLU A 31 -13.50 -10.49 -11.27
C GLU A 31 -12.63 -11.62 -10.74
N GLY A 32 -12.54 -11.74 -9.41
CA GLY A 32 -11.71 -12.74 -8.74
C GLY A 32 -10.26 -12.37 -8.57
N SER A 33 -9.79 -11.26 -9.19
CA SER A 33 -8.40 -10.80 -9.11
C SER A 33 -8.23 -9.53 -8.27
N ALA A 34 -9.29 -8.98 -7.70
CA ALA A 34 -9.22 -7.81 -6.83
C ALA A 34 -8.92 -8.23 -5.40
N HIS A 35 -7.78 -7.77 -4.86
CA HIS A 35 -7.34 -8.12 -3.51
C HIS A 35 -7.32 -6.89 -2.57
N VAL A 36 -7.95 -5.79 -3.00
CA VAL A 36 -8.06 -4.59 -2.18
C VAL A 36 -8.97 -4.85 -0.97
N LEU A 37 -8.57 -4.33 0.20
CA LEU A 37 -9.34 -4.46 1.42
C LEU A 37 -10.28 -3.28 1.60
N ASP A 38 -11.49 -3.55 2.11
CA ASP A 38 -12.38 -2.51 2.58
C ASP A 38 -11.96 -2.02 3.97
N ILE A 39 -12.66 -1.03 4.52
CA ILE A 39 -12.29 -0.45 5.82
C ILE A 39 -12.34 -1.50 6.94
N PRO A 40 -13.39 -2.32 7.10
CA PRO A 40 -13.36 -3.38 8.10
C PRO A 40 -12.19 -4.35 7.94
N GLY A 41 -11.80 -4.66 6.71
CA GLY A 41 -10.65 -5.52 6.42
C GLY A 41 -9.33 -4.92 6.87
N LEU A 42 -9.22 -3.59 6.92
CA LEU A 42 -8.03 -2.90 7.41
C LEU A 42 -7.97 -2.81 8.94
N LYS A 43 -9.09 -3.00 9.62
CA LYS A 43 -9.18 -2.84 11.09
C LYS A 43 -8.86 -4.12 11.87
N VAL A 44 -8.07 -5.02 11.30
CA VAL A 44 -7.67 -6.26 11.96
C VAL A 44 -6.32 -6.10 12.64
N PRO A 45 -6.03 -6.88 13.73
CA PRO A 45 -4.77 -6.72 14.47
C PRO A 45 -3.50 -6.91 13.66
N SER A 46 -3.55 -7.69 12.57
CA SER A 46 -2.40 -7.96 11.72
C SER A 46 -2.07 -6.83 10.75
N ILE A 47 -2.83 -5.73 10.75
CA ILE A 47 -2.63 -4.61 9.83
C ILE A 47 -2.49 -3.31 10.60
N LYS A 48 -1.45 -2.54 10.28
CA LYS A 48 -1.30 -1.16 10.70
C LYS A 48 -1.57 -0.24 9.51
N PHE A 49 -2.31 0.81 9.74
CA PHE A 49 -2.71 1.77 8.71
C PHE A 49 -2.33 3.17 9.14
N TRP A 50 -1.86 3.99 8.20
CA TRP A 50 -1.53 5.40 8.42
C TRP A 50 -2.16 6.27 7.34
N SER A 51 -2.68 7.43 7.76
CA SER A 51 -2.97 8.54 6.86
C SER A 51 -1.83 9.56 6.95
N LEU A 52 -1.51 10.19 5.83
CA LEU A 52 -0.39 11.12 5.73
C LEU A 52 -0.90 12.50 5.32
N TRP A 53 -0.47 13.51 6.07
CA TRP A 53 -1.00 14.87 6.00
C TRP A 53 0.09 15.88 5.78
N ASP A 54 -0.20 16.90 4.96
CA ASP A 54 0.56 18.14 4.88
C ASP A 54 -0.31 19.22 5.52
N GLN A 55 0.00 19.56 6.79
CA GLN A 55 -0.84 20.42 7.60
C GLN A 55 -2.27 19.82 7.69
N GLU A 56 -3.28 20.50 7.17
CA GLU A 56 -4.66 20.02 7.22
C GLU A 56 -5.10 19.26 5.96
N LYS A 57 -4.17 19.04 5.02
CA LYS A 57 -4.47 18.41 3.73
C LYS A 57 -4.12 16.93 3.79
N LEU A 58 -5.11 16.07 3.54
CA LEU A 58 -4.87 14.63 3.41
C LEU A 58 -4.19 14.34 2.07
N ILE A 59 -2.93 13.94 2.13
CA ILE A 59 -2.11 13.66 0.94
C ILE A 59 -2.30 12.22 0.47
N GLY A 60 -2.35 11.27 1.40
CA GLY A 60 -2.46 9.88 1.03
C GLY A 60 -2.53 8.95 2.23
N CYS A 61 -2.44 7.66 1.95
CA CYS A 61 -2.49 6.64 2.98
C CYS A 61 -1.71 5.39 2.56
N GLY A 62 -1.49 4.50 3.52
CA GLY A 62 -0.91 3.21 3.27
C GLY A 62 -1.02 2.31 4.49
N ALA A 63 -0.91 1.00 4.25
CA ALA A 63 -1.03 0.00 5.30
C ALA A 63 0.08 -1.04 5.18
N LEU A 64 0.40 -1.66 6.31
CA LEU A 64 1.36 -2.74 6.42
C LEU A 64 0.67 -3.92 7.11
N LYS A 65 0.58 -5.04 6.39
CA LYS A 65 0.06 -6.30 6.92
C LYS A 65 1.22 -7.18 7.34
N PHE A 66 1.17 -7.69 8.57
CA PHE A 66 2.18 -8.64 9.05
C PHE A 66 1.86 -10.03 8.53
N LEU A 67 2.72 -10.56 7.65
CA LEU A 67 2.62 -11.94 7.15
C LEU A 67 3.32 -12.90 8.11
N SER A 68 4.41 -12.45 8.70
CA SER A 68 5.14 -13.11 9.77
C SER A 68 5.84 -12.03 10.60
N LYS A 69 6.64 -12.41 11.58
CA LYS A 69 7.33 -11.42 12.44
C LYS A 69 8.33 -10.55 11.67
N ASP A 70 8.83 -11.01 10.51
CA ASP A 70 9.84 -10.31 9.74
C ASP A 70 9.46 -10.09 8.26
N HIS A 71 8.24 -10.45 7.85
CA HIS A 71 7.74 -10.26 6.48
C HIS A 71 6.44 -9.45 6.51
N GLY A 72 6.43 -8.31 5.83
CA GLY A 72 5.26 -7.44 5.74
C GLY A 72 4.80 -7.27 4.31
N GLU A 73 3.51 -7.02 4.15
CA GLU A 73 2.89 -6.73 2.85
C GLU A 73 2.32 -5.31 2.87
N PHE A 74 2.65 -4.51 1.86
CA PHE A 74 2.03 -3.20 1.67
C PHE A 74 0.63 -3.37 1.10
N LYS A 75 -0.32 -2.64 1.66
CA LYS A 75 -1.71 -2.61 1.20
C LYS A 75 -2.24 -1.19 1.19
N SER A 76 -3.24 -0.95 0.34
CA SER A 76 -4.03 0.28 0.34
C SER A 76 -3.20 1.57 0.23
N ILE A 77 -2.11 1.52 -0.54
CA ILE A 77 -1.33 2.72 -0.83
C ILE A 77 -2.13 3.56 -1.83
N ARG A 78 -2.45 4.80 -1.44
CA ARG A 78 -3.24 5.70 -2.26
C ARG A 78 -2.79 7.14 -2.04
N ILE A 79 -2.63 7.89 -3.13
CA ILE A 79 -2.44 9.34 -3.09
C ILE A 79 -3.78 9.99 -3.42
N HIS A 80 -4.15 11.01 -2.67
CA HIS A 80 -5.35 11.80 -2.94
C HIS A 80 -5.27 12.38 -4.35
N ASP A 81 -6.38 12.33 -5.10
CA ASP A 81 -6.40 12.71 -6.52
C ASP A 81 -5.87 14.12 -6.78
N ASN A 82 -6.11 15.06 -5.85
CA ASN A 82 -5.65 16.44 -5.99
C ASN A 82 -4.13 16.59 -5.89
N TYR A 83 -3.43 15.56 -5.40
CA TYR A 83 -1.99 15.64 -5.13
C TYR A 83 -1.18 14.62 -5.90
N ARG A 84 -1.77 13.99 -6.91
CA ARG A 84 -1.08 13.03 -7.77
C ARG A 84 -0.03 13.73 -8.65
N LYS A 85 0.97 12.97 -9.08
CA LYS A 85 2.06 13.43 -9.97
C LYS A 85 2.92 14.54 -9.35
N GLN A 86 3.02 14.58 -8.02
CA GLN A 86 3.80 15.57 -7.28
C GLN A 86 4.87 14.92 -6.40
N GLY A 87 5.16 13.62 -6.60
CA GLY A 87 6.19 12.92 -5.84
C GLY A 87 5.73 12.36 -4.48
N HIS A 88 4.47 12.50 -4.12
CA HIS A 88 3.96 12.04 -2.82
C HIS A 88 3.93 10.51 -2.68
N GLY A 89 3.80 9.77 -3.78
CA GLY A 89 3.86 8.31 -3.74
C GLY A 89 5.15 7.79 -3.13
N LYS A 90 6.28 8.38 -3.51
CA LYS A 90 7.58 8.06 -2.92
C LYS A 90 7.59 8.35 -1.42
N ASN A 91 7.01 9.47 -1.00
CA ASN A 91 6.98 9.85 0.41
C ASN A 91 6.15 8.87 1.25
N VAL A 92 5.02 8.39 0.72
CA VAL A 92 4.20 7.38 1.39
C VAL A 92 4.97 6.07 1.51
N ILE A 93 5.60 5.62 0.45
CA ILE A 93 6.38 4.37 0.45
C ILE A 93 7.56 4.48 1.43
N ASP A 94 8.29 5.59 1.41
CA ASP A 94 9.40 5.83 2.34
C ASP A 94 8.92 5.80 3.80
N HIS A 95 7.76 6.39 4.07
CA HIS A 95 7.17 6.34 5.41
C HIS A 95 6.89 4.89 5.83
N LEU A 96 6.26 4.10 4.95
CA LEU A 96 5.94 2.70 5.25
C LEU A 96 7.21 1.85 5.45
N ILE A 97 8.24 2.09 4.65
CA ILE A 97 9.54 1.41 4.83
C ILE A 97 10.14 1.75 6.19
N ASN A 98 10.11 3.01 6.57
CA ASN A 98 10.64 3.43 7.88
C ASN A 98 9.87 2.82 9.03
N GLU A 99 8.54 2.74 8.95
CA GLU A 99 7.73 2.07 9.96
C GLU A 99 8.03 0.56 10.01
N ALA A 100 8.21 -0.07 8.86
CA ALA A 100 8.58 -1.48 8.78
C ALA A 100 9.94 -1.75 9.46
N LYS A 101 10.91 -0.86 9.25
CA LYS A 101 12.22 -0.95 9.91
C LYS A 101 12.10 -0.88 11.43
N LYS A 102 11.29 0.04 11.94
CA LYS A 102 11.04 0.16 13.39
C LYS A 102 10.45 -1.12 13.97
N LEU A 103 9.65 -1.83 13.18
CA LEU A 103 8.98 -3.07 13.57
C LEU A 103 9.82 -4.32 13.30
N LYS A 104 11.09 -4.16 12.90
CA LYS A 104 12.02 -5.23 12.62
C LYS A 104 11.61 -6.13 11.46
N ILE A 105 10.83 -5.61 10.53
CA ILE A 105 10.50 -6.28 9.28
C ILE A 105 11.75 -6.31 8.40
N LYS A 106 12.02 -7.45 7.79
CA LYS A 106 13.21 -7.65 6.93
C LYS A 106 12.86 -7.77 5.46
N ARG A 107 11.66 -8.19 5.14
CA ARG A 107 11.18 -8.33 3.76
C ARG A 107 9.83 -7.65 3.62
N LEU A 108 9.70 -6.87 2.55
CA LEU A 108 8.44 -6.25 2.16
C LEU A 108 8.00 -6.82 0.83
N SER A 109 6.71 -7.08 0.70
CA SER A 109 6.12 -7.57 -0.54
C SER A 109 4.84 -6.83 -0.85
N ILE A 110 4.44 -6.83 -2.11
CA ILE A 110 3.19 -6.23 -2.55
C ILE A 110 2.63 -7.00 -3.72
N GLU A 111 1.30 -7.12 -3.76
CA GLU A 111 0.57 -7.58 -4.92
C GLU A 111 -0.11 -6.36 -5.55
N THR A 112 0.01 -6.21 -6.86
CA THR A 112 -0.66 -5.16 -7.62
C THR A 112 -1.18 -5.72 -8.93
N GLY A 113 -2.07 -4.98 -9.60
CA GLY A 113 -2.63 -5.40 -10.87
C GLY A 113 -1.61 -5.39 -12.01
N ALA A 114 -1.82 -6.27 -13.00
CA ALA A 114 -0.99 -6.33 -14.19
C ALA A 114 -1.43 -5.34 -15.28
N GLY A 115 -2.65 -4.81 -15.20
CA GLY A 115 -3.20 -3.90 -16.20
C GLY A 115 -2.56 -2.51 -16.19
N ASP A 116 -2.89 -1.74 -17.23
CA ASP A 116 -2.30 -0.41 -17.43
C ASP A 116 -2.67 0.58 -16.32
N PHE A 117 -3.83 0.43 -15.72
CA PHE A 117 -4.26 1.26 -14.58
C PHE A 117 -3.22 1.23 -13.45
N PHE A 118 -2.57 0.07 -13.25
CA PHE A 118 -1.61 -0.15 -12.16
C PHE A 118 -0.16 0.13 -12.56
N LEU A 119 0.10 0.48 -13.82
CA LEU A 119 1.48 0.65 -14.31
C LEU A 119 2.25 1.74 -13.55
N PRO A 120 1.67 2.93 -13.24
CA PRO A 120 2.41 3.93 -12.47
C PRO A 120 2.83 3.43 -11.10
N ALA A 121 1.98 2.66 -10.43
CA ALA A 121 2.31 2.07 -9.12
C ALA A 121 3.45 1.05 -9.24
N ARG A 122 3.38 0.15 -10.25
CA ARG A 122 4.45 -0.82 -10.47
C ARG A 122 5.80 -0.15 -10.72
N LYS A 123 5.83 0.89 -11.56
CA LYS A 123 7.06 1.64 -11.84
C LYS A 123 7.62 2.29 -10.58
N LEU A 124 6.76 2.84 -9.74
CA LEU A 124 7.18 3.47 -8.49
C LEU A 124 7.79 2.43 -7.54
N PHE A 125 7.19 1.26 -7.40
CA PHE A 125 7.75 0.19 -6.57
C PHE A 125 9.09 -0.30 -7.11
N GLU A 126 9.20 -0.53 -8.41
CA GLU A 126 10.47 -0.94 -9.02
C GLU A 126 11.57 0.09 -8.81
N LYS A 127 11.24 1.37 -8.97
CA LYS A 127 12.18 2.47 -8.75
C LYS A 127 12.62 2.56 -7.28
N THR A 128 11.76 2.15 -6.36
CA THR A 128 12.08 2.12 -4.93
C THR A 128 13.01 0.96 -4.57
N GLY A 129 13.08 -0.08 -5.39
CA GLY A 129 13.96 -1.23 -5.15
C GLY A 129 13.24 -2.58 -5.11
N PHE A 130 11.93 -2.58 -5.33
CA PHE A 130 11.19 -3.84 -5.41
C PHE A 130 11.49 -4.54 -6.72
N THR A 131 11.54 -5.86 -6.69
CA THR A 131 11.73 -6.71 -7.88
C THR A 131 10.58 -7.71 -7.98
N VAL A 132 10.28 -8.11 -9.22
CA VAL A 132 9.24 -9.10 -9.49
C VAL A 132 9.61 -10.43 -8.82
N CYS A 133 8.63 -11.06 -8.19
CA CYS A 133 8.80 -12.34 -7.50
C CYS A 133 7.61 -13.26 -7.75
N GLU A 134 7.71 -14.49 -7.25
CA GLU A 134 6.60 -15.43 -7.25
C GLU A 134 5.52 -15.00 -6.23
N PRO A 135 4.27 -15.51 -6.36
CA PRO A 135 3.24 -15.23 -5.38
C PRO A 135 3.70 -15.56 -3.96
N PHE A 136 3.33 -14.72 -3.01
CA PHE A 136 3.68 -14.87 -1.59
C PHE A 136 2.40 -15.04 -0.75
N ALA A 137 2.57 -15.39 0.52
CA ALA A 137 1.47 -15.61 1.46
C ALA A 137 0.44 -16.61 0.87
N HIS A 138 -0.83 -16.25 0.88
CA HIS A 138 -1.90 -17.10 0.36
C HIS A 138 -2.21 -16.84 -1.13
N TYR A 139 -1.49 -15.92 -1.77
CA TYR A 139 -1.75 -15.60 -3.17
C TYR A 139 -1.41 -16.76 -4.08
N LYS A 140 -2.23 -16.96 -5.11
CA LYS A 140 -2.01 -17.95 -6.17
C LYS A 140 -1.58 -17.20 -7.43
N LYS A 141 -0.82 -17.88 -8.28
CA LYS A 141 -0.41 -17.32 -9.57
C LYS A 141 -1.64 -16.86 -10.36
N ASP A 142 -1.64 -15.58 -10.76
CA ASP A 142 -2.75 -14.96 -11.48
C ASP A 142 -2.16 -14.05 -12.54
N ILE A 143 -2.57 -14.25 -13.81
CA ILE A 143 -2.11 -13.42 -14.93
C ILE A 143 -2.48 -11.95 -14.75
N ASN A 144 -3.48 -11.66 -13.94
CA ASN A 144 -3.96 -10.30 -13.68
C ASN A 144 -3.23 -9.62 -12.52
N SER A 145 -2.26 -10.30 -11.91
CA SER A 145 -1.51 -9.78 -10.76
C SER A 145 -0.01 -9.81 -11.01
N VAL A 146 0.69 -8.85 -10.42
CA VAL A 146 2.14 -8.80 -10.37
C VAL A 146 2.54 -8.79 -8.90
N TYR A 147 3.53 -9.61 -8.55
CA TYR A 147 4.05 -9.74 -7.18
C TYR A 147 5.44 -9.17 -7.13
N LEU A 148 5.70 -8.32 -6.16
CA LEU A 148 6.98 -7.63 -6.02
C LEU A 148 7.47 -7.78 -4.59
N THR A 149 8.79 -7.84 -4.41
CA THR A 149 9.40 -7.99 -3.09
C THR A 149 10.69 -7.20 -2.98
N MET A 150 11.04 -6.84 -1.75
CA MET A 150 12.27 -6.14 -1.45
C MET A 150 12.78 -6.57 -0.07
N LEU A 151 14.09 -6.79 0.05
CA LEU A 151 14.73 -6.94 1.36
C LEU A 151 15.05 -5.56 1.91
N ILE A 152 14.80 -5.37 3.19
CA ILE A 152 15.17 -4.14 3.89
C ILE A 152 16.55 -4.35 4.50
N ASP A 153 17.49 -3.49 4.13
CA ASP A 153 18.83 -3.51 4.70
C ASP A 153 18.82 -2.92 6.10
N ASP A 154 19.51 -3.58 7.02
CA ASP A 154 19.70 -3.10 8.39
C ASP A 154 20.85 -2.07 8.41
N ILE A 155 20.59 -0.89 7.88
CA ILE A 155 21.58 0.18 7.94
C ILE A 155 21.28 1.10 9.09
#